data_5d43c79349e9cbe7a30b9fd39d28c7c8
#
_entry.id   5d43c79349e9cbe7a30b9fd39d28c7c8
#
_cell.length_a   1.000
_cell.length_b   1.000
_cell.length_c   1.000
_cell.angle_alpha   90.00
_cell.angle_beta   90.00
_cell.angle_gamma   90.00
#
_symmetry.space_group_name_H-M   'P 1'
#
loop_
_entity.id
_entity.type
_entity.pdbx_description
1 polymer ?
#
loop_
_entity_poly.entity_id
_entity_poly.type
_entity_poly.pdbx_seq_one_letter_code
_entity_poly.pdbx_strand_id
1 'polypeptide(L)'
;MNNGKWKDPTPQAKAHTRAVNAEIKQLLQTSPPSSHMSQPFTIDDITIAIKTLKNGKAPGNDNIHTEFLKNMAPEAVHWLQCFLSSCMASSTIPSRWKTAKVIAILKPKKPANDPKSYRPISLLSHIYKLLERMILTRINDTVEATLPYTQAGFRKGKSTTDQIVRLVNDIETAFQKKQKYGAVFIDLTAAFDTVWHRGLYLKLLKTLPDVKLVKFIMLLIQDRSFVLETSNGKCSRKRKLRNGVPQGSVLAPSLFNIYVSDVPKGDCSQYSYADDTALGTADASFEVLEATLQKDLLTMCHYFHQWHLKLSKPKTVSSVFHLANRLANREINIFLDGTKLSHDPTPKYLGVILDRSLTFHQHIKTVAAKTQSRVNLLRRLAGTRWGASYNTLHTSSIALAYSTAEYAAPVWSHSAHSHKVDVVLNDAMRLVSGCLMATPVEDLPILSGIPPANMRRNLQTIKLSKKCTEPGSLIPPPTAFEEQRLPRNHFATQALKLQSQHPYQQSWVSDRWSQQWSSTTSYLKQFVDIPSNHPKGCELGRKAWVNLNRLRTSVGRTKHFLHKIGVEPSPNCVCGEPQTISHIINDCEVFKSPKGTIGLINLDDDTASWLTTDLPL
;
A
#
# COMPACT_ATOMS: atom_id res chain seq x y z
N MET A 1 2.98 -16.13 23.82
CA MET A 1 1.53 -16.27 23.49
C MET A 1 0.83 -16.70 24.76
N ASN A 2 0.17 -15.77 25.42
CA ASN A 2 -0.65 -16.09 26.59
C ASN A 2 -1.77 -17.04 26.15
N ASN A 3 -1.87 -18.20 26.79
CA ASN A 3 -3.05 -19.05 26.72
C ASN A 3 -4.25 -18.17 27.07
N GLY A 4 -5.08 -17.81 26.08
CA GLY A 4 -6.21 -16.90 26.22
C GLY A 4 -7.24 -17.25 27.32
N LYS A 5 -6.75 -17.44 28.53
CA LYS A 5 -7.55 -17.40 29.73
C LYS A 5 -7.84 -15.93 30.01
N TRP A 6 -9.00 -15.48 29.59
CA TRP A 6 -9.61 -14.34 30.23
C TRP A 6 -9.64 -14.66 31.72
N LYS A 7 -9.13 -13.75 32.56
CA LYS A 7 -9.41 -13.79 34.02
C LYS A 7 -10.90 -13.96 34.17
N ASP A 8 -11.35 -14.62 35.21
CA ASP A 8 -12.75 -14.97 35.44
C ASP A 8 -13.69 -13.88 34.92
N PRO A 9 -14.64 -14.23 34.02
CA PRO A 9 -15.46 -13.23 33.37
C PRO A 9 -16.27 -12.51 34.42
N THR A 10 -16.25 -11.17 34.39
CA THR A 10 -17.09 -10.32 35.25
C THR A 10 -18.54 -10.75 35.13
N PRO A 11 -19.39 -10.48 36.12
CA PRO A 11 -20.85 -10.78 36.06
C PRO A 11 -21.46 -10.22 34.75
N GLN A 12 -21.05 -9.03 34.31
CA GLN A 12 -21.48 -8.39 33.07
C GLN A 12 -21.05 -9.18 31.81
N ALA A 13 -19.82 -9.67 31.75
CA ALA A 13 -19.35 -10.50 30.64
C ALA A 13 -20.09 -11.86 30.59
N LYS A 14 -20.43 -12.44 31.74
CA LYS A 14 -21.25 -13.65 31.80
C LYS A 14 -22.69 -13.38 31.31
N ALA A 15 -23.27 -12.25 31.70
CA ALA A 15 -24.61 -11.83 31.25
C ALA A 15 -24.63 -11.62 29.73
N HIS A 16 -23.64 -10.89 29.17
CA HIS A 16 -23.50 -10.69 27.72
C HIS A 16 -23.37 -12.03 26.98
N THR A 17 -22.54 -12.95 27.47
CA THR A 17 -22.39 -14.27 26.86
C THR A 17 -23.71 -15.07 26.88
N ARG A 18 -24.51 -14.97 27.95
CA ARG A 18 -25.83 -15.60 28.01
C ARG A 18 -26.78 -14.99 26.97
N ALA A 19 -26.81 -13.65 26.86
CA ALA A 19 -27.63 -12.95 25.88
C ALA A 19 -27.28 -13.37 24.44
N VAL A 20 -25.96 -13.39 24.08
CA VAL A 20 -25.48 -13.87 22.79
C VAL A 20 -25.92 -15.30 22.49
N ASN A 21 -25.86 -16.20 23.50
CA ASN A 21 -26.30 -17.60 23.32
C ASN A 21 -27.82 -17.73 23.13
N ALA A 22 -28.62 -16.94 23.84
CA ALA A 22 -30.06 -16.91 23.67
C ALA A 22 -30.47 -16.43 22.28
N GLU A 23 -29.84 -15.35 21.80
CA GLU A 23 -30.09 -14.79 20.48
C GLU A 23 -29.66 -15.75 19.35
N ILE A 24 -28.52 -16.43 19.49
CA ILE A 24 -28.11 -17.50 18.56
C ILE A 24 -29.17 -18.58 18.49
N LYS A 25 -29.72 -19.03 19.67
CA LYS A 25 -30.73 -20.07 19.68
C LYS A 25 -32.01 -19.62 18.96
N GLN A 26 -32.43 -18.37 19.15
CA GLN A 26 -33.58 -17.79 18.47
C GLN A 26 -33.37 -17.73 16.96
N LEU A 27 -32.24 -17.18 16.50
CA LEU A 27 -31.92 -17.07 15.07
C LEU A 27 -31.83 -18.44 14.37
N LEU A 28 -31.34 -19.46 15.05
CA LEU A 28 -31.30 -20.82 14.49
C LEU A 28 -32.69 -21.43 14.27
N GLN A 29 -33.71 -20.95 15.00
CA GLN A 29 -35.08 -21.40 14.85
C GLN A 29 -35.87 -20.61 13.80
N THR A 30 -35.54 -19.34 13.63
CA THR A 30 -36.27 -18.40 12.76
C THR A 30 -35.66 -18.19 11.40
N SER A 31 -34.35 -18.42 11.24
CA SER A 31 -33.65 -18.20 9.98
C SER A 31 -33.80 -19.39 9.03
N PRO A 32 -33.75 -19.15 7.69
CA PRO A 32 -33.78 -20.22 6.68
C PRO A 32 -32.66 -21.23 6.91
N PRO A 33 -32.95 -22.54 6.91
CA PRO A 33 -31.92 -23.56 7.16
C PRO A 33 -30.84 -23.60 6.09
N SER A 34 -31.17 -23.30 4.83
CA SER A 34 -30.29 -23.23 3.69
C SER A 34 -30.80 -22.27 2.64
N SER A 35 -29.90 -21.78 1.78
CA SER A 35 -30.20 -20.92 0.63
C SER A 35 -29.36 -21.33 -0.59
N HIS A 36 -29.41 -20.53 -1.67
CA HIS A 36 -28.53 -20.69 -2.83
C HIS A 36 -27.03 -20.62 -2.46
N MET A 37 -26.65 -19.99 -1.33
CA MET A 37 -25.26 -19.87 -0.89
C MET A 37 -24.64 -21.19 -0.45
N SER A 38 -25.45 -22.16 0.03
CA SER A 38 -24.99 -23.50 0.45
C SER A 38 -25.23 -24.60 -0.60
N GLN A 39 -25.60 -24.25 -1.83
CA GLN A 39 -25.69 -25.19 -2.95
C GLN A 39 -24.30 -25.72 -3.35
N PRO A 40 -24.22 -26.90 -4.00
CA PRO A 40 -22.96 -27.40 -4.54
C PRO A 40 -22.23 -26.37 -5.39
N PHE A 41 -20.90 -26.42 -5.39
CA PHE A 41 -20.08 -25.56 -6.26
C PHE A 41 -20.19 -26.00 -7.71
N THR A 42 -20.15 -25.07 -8.65
CA THR A 42 -20.10 -25.32 -10.08
C THR A 42 -18.64 -25.50 -10.55
N ILE A 43 -18.46 -26.01 -11.77
CA ILE A 43 -17.14 -26.05 -12.42
C ILE A 43 -16.59 -24.63 -12.64
N ASP A 44 -17.46 -23.66 -12.93
CA ASP A 44 -17.06 -22.27 -13.09
C ASP A 44 -16.58 -21.67 -11.78
N ASP A 45 -17.23 -21.95 -10.66
CA ASP A 45 -16.79 -21.46 -9.34
C ASP A 45 -15.33 -21.84 -9.05
N ILE A 46 -14.98 -23.12 -9.28
CA ILE A 46 -13.64 -23.62 -9.01
C ILE A 46 -12.63 -23.13 -10.03
N THR A 47 -13.00 -23.08 -11.31
CA THR A 47 -12.12 -22.61 -12.39
C THR A 47 -11.75 -21.15 -12.22
N ILE A 48 -12.72 -20.30 -11.90
CA ILE A 48 -12.49 -18.88 -11.58
C ILE A 48 -11.59 -18.75 -10.37
N ALA A 49 -11.84 -19.53 -9.32
CA ALA A 49 -11.04 -19.48 -8.10
C ALA A 49 -9.58 -19.93 -8.36
N ILE A 50 -9.33 -20.97 -9.16
CA ILE A 50 -7.99 -21.44 -9.55
C ILE A 50 -7.23 -20.36 -10.33
N LYS A 51 -7.88 -19.69 -11.30
CA LYS A 51 -7.27 -18.60 -12.09
C LYS A 51 -6.73 -17.46 -11.22
N THR A 52 -7.34 -17.22 -10.06
CA THR A 52 -6.91 -16.16 -9.13
C THR A 52 -5.71 -16.53 -8.25
N LEU A 53 -5.28 -17.80 -8.21
CA LEU A 53 -4.13 -18.23 -7.44
C LEU A 53 -2.85 -17.59 -7.98
N LYS A 54 -1.94 -17.23 -7.08
CA LYS A 54 -0.62 -16.65 -7.44
C LYS A 54 0.45 -17.72 -7.32
N ASN A 55 1.30 -17.85 -8.31
CA ASN A 55 2.45 -18.76 -8.30
C ASN A 55 3.51 -18.35 -7.25
N GLY A 56 4.41 -19.25 -6.91
CA GLY A 56 5.51 -19.00 -5.99
C GLY A 56 5.09 -18.79 -4.54
N LYS A 57 3.93 -19.32 -4.12
CA LYS A 57 3.45 -19.21 -2.73
C LYS A 57 3.77 -20.45 -1.92
N ALA A 58 4.25 -20.25 -0.69
CA ALA A 58 4.56 -21.33 0.24
C ALA A 58 3.30 -22.19 0.52
N PRO A 59 3.40 -23.53 0.41
CA PRO A 59 2.30 -24.44 0.67
C PRO A 59 2.00 -24.58 2.16
N GLY A 60 0.85 -25.17 2.49
CA GLY A 60 0.51 -25.61 3.85
C GLY A 60 1.19 -26.92 4.24
N ASN A 61 0.64 -27.59 5.28
CA ASN A 61 1.14 -28.89 5.77
C ASN A 61 0.97 -30.07 4.77
N ASP A 62 0.20 -29.85 3.70
CA ASP A 62 -0.05 -30.83 2.64
C ASP A 62 0.97 -30.77 1.49
N ASN A 63 1.85 -29.78 1.50
CA ASN A 63 2.84 -29.49 0.48
C ASN A 63 2.27 -29.34 -0.95
N ILE A 64 0.97 -29.03 -1.08
CA ILE A 64 0.34 -28.78 -2.38
C ILE A 64 0.62 -27.33 -2.80
N HIS A 65 1.38 -27.16 -3.88
CA HIS A 65 1.68 -25.86 -4.47
C HIS A 65 0.54 -25.37 -5.37
N THR A 66 0.43 -24.05 -5.53
CA THR A 66 -0.59 -23.43 -6.40
C THR A 66 -0.43 -23.84 -7.86
N GLU A 67 0.79 -24.07 -8.30
CA GLU A 67 1.14 -24.52 -9.64
C GLU A 67 0.52 -25.88 -9.98
N PHE A 68 0.46 -26.82 -9.01
CA PHE A 68 -0.24 -28.09 -9.22
C PHE A 68 -1.73 -27.89 -9.50
N LEU A 69 -2.38 -27.01 -8.73
CA LEU A 69 -3.80 -26.72 -8.91
C LEU A 69 -4.10 -26.03 -10.26
N LYS A 70 -3.18 -25.18 -10.73
CA LYS A 70 -3.33 -24.49 -12.02
C LYS A 70 -3.12 -25.39 -13.24
N ASN A 71 -2.35 -26.44 -13.10
CA ASN A 71 -2.03 -27.37 -14.18
C ASN A 71 -2.77 -28.71 -14.05
N MET A 72 -3.87 -28.74 -13.28
CA MET A 72 -4.74 -29.91 -13.17
C MET A 72 -5.48 -30.16 -14.49
N ALA A 73 -5.58 -31.42 -14.88
CA ALA A 73 -6.45 -31.85 -15.98
C ALA A 73 -7.94 -31.61 -15.64
N PRO A 74 -8.83 -31.44 -16.64
CA PRO A 74 -10.24 -31.18 -16.43
C PRO A 74 -10.94 -32.19 -15.50
N GLU A 75 -10.61 -33.46 -15.59
CA GLU A 75 -11.15 -34.54 -14.75
C GLU A 75 -10.77 -34.37 -13.29
N ALA A 76 -9.53 -33.94 -13.02
CA ALA A 76 -9.06 -33.65 -11.67
C ALA A 76 -9.71 -32.38 -11.09
N VAL A 77 -9.97 -31.38 -11.92
CA VAL A 77 -10.73 -30.17 -11.52
C VAL A 77 -12.17 -30.56 -11.17
N HIS A 78 -12.82 -31.40 -11.97
CA HIS A 78 -14.16 -31.92 -11.70
C HIS A 78 -14.20 -32.74 -10.41
N TRP A 79 -13.25 -33.62 -10.19
CA TRP A 79 -13.14 -34.38 -8.95
C TRP A 79 -13.00 -33.44 -7.74
N LEU A 80 -12.14 -32.43 -7.84
CA LEU A 80 -11.93 -31.47 -6.76
C LEU A 80 -13.21 -30.65 -6.48
N GLN A 81 -13.97 -30.29 -7.51
CA GLN A 81 -15.27 -29.61 -7.37
C GLN A 81 -16.27 -30.48 -6.62
N CYS A 82 -16.40 -31.76 -6.98
CA CYS A 82 -17.26 -32.73 -6.30
C CYS A 82 -16.84 -32.91 -4.84
N PHE A 83 -15.55 -33.04 -4.58
CA PHE A 83 -14.98 -33.18 -3.24
C PHE A 83 -15.31 -31.97 -2.35
N LEU A 84 -15.09 -30.74 -2.85
CA LEU A 84 -15.37 -29.52 -2.09
C LEU A 84 -16.88 -29.31 -1.88
N SER A 85 -17.69 -29.67 -2.86
CA SER A 85 -19.16 -29.66 -2.73
C SER A 85 -19.63 -30.67 -1.66
N SER A 86 -19.04 -31.86 -1.64
CA SER A 86 -19.33 -32.88 -0.62
C SER A 86 -18.92 -32.45 0.78
N CYS A 87 -17.78 -31.75 0.93
CA CYS A 87 -17.37 -31.17 2.19
C CYS A 87 -18.43 -30.19 2.75
N MET A 88 -18.99 -29.34 1.90
CA MET A 88 -20.02 -28.39 2.28
C MET A 88 -21.36 -29.09 2.56
N ALA A 89 -21.75 -30.04 1.72
CA ALA A 89 -23.00 -30.79 1.88
C ALA A 89 -23.05 -31.58 3.19
N SER A 90 -21.96 -32.30 3.51
CA SER A 90 -21.83 -33.11 4.72
C SER A 90 -21.40 -32.31 5.97
N SER A 91 -21.08 -31.03 5.82
CA SER A 91 -20.49 -30.21 6.89
C SER A 91 -19.24 -30.86 7.51
N THR A 92 -18.36 -31.43 6.68
CA THR A 92 -17.11 -32.05 7.12
C THR A 92 -15.93 -31.49 6.33
N ILE A 93 -14.75 -31.47 6.94
CA ILE A 93 -13.50 -31.06 6.28
C ILE A 93 -12.35 -31.97 6.72
N PRO A 94 -11.32 -32.15 5.88
CA PRO A 94 -10.13 -32.90 6.26
C PRO A 94 -9.48 -32.35 7.52
N SER A 95 -9.18 -33.20 8.49
CA SER A 95 -8.58 -32.80 9.78
C SER A 95 -7.23 -32.09 9.62
N ARG A 96 -6.47 -32.43 8.56
CA ARG A 96 -5.21 -31.77 8.21
C ARG A 96 -5.37 -30.28 7.94
N TRP A 97 -6.51 -29.82 7.42
CA TRP A 97 -6.77 -28.40 7.17
C TRP A 97 -6.95 -27.58 8.45
N LYS A 98 -7.30 -28.23 9.55
CA LYS A 98 -7.42 -27.57 10.87
C LYS A 98 -6.07 -27.32 11.55
N THR A 99 -4.97 -27.82 11.01
CA THR A 99 -3.64 -27.58 11.55
C THR A 99 -2.85 -26.65 10.63
N ALA A 100 -2.52 -25.46 11.10
CA ALA A 100 -1.72 -24.50 10.37
C ALA A 100 -0.23 -24.67 10.71
N LYS A 101 0.64 -24.47 9.72
CA LYS A 101 2.06 -24.23 9.89
C LYS A 101 2.25 -22.72 10.09
N VAL A 102 2.84 -22.30 11.20
CA VAL A 102 3.04 -20.87 11.50
C VAL A 102 4.51 -20.52 11.36
N ILE A 103 4.79 -19.49 10.59
CA ILE A 103 6.11 -18.87 10.47
C ILE A 103 6.10 -17.54 11.21
N ALA A 104 7.11 -17.30 12.04
CA ALA A 104 7.28 -16.05 12.77
C ALA A 104 8.13 -15.08 11.95
N ILE A 105 7.53 -14.00 11.43
CA ILE A 105 8.23 -12.96 10.66
C ILE A 105 8.54 -11.77 11.57
N LEU A 106 9.83 -11.42 11.70
CA LEU A 106 10.27 -10.28 12.50
C LEU A 106 9.71 -8.97 11.92
N LYS A 107 9.10 -8.15 12.77
CA LYS A 107 8.66 -6.79 12.41
C LYS A 107 9.88 -5.90 12.18
N PRO A 108 9.87 -5.05 11.14
CA PRO A 108 11.00 -4.15 10.86
C PRO A 108 11.37 -3.30 12.09
N LYS A 109 12.68 -3.17 12.35
CA LYS A 109 13.26 -2.37 13.44
C LYS A 109 12.83 -2.80 14.86
N LYS A 110 12.37 -4.03 15.06
CA LYS A 110 12.06 -4.58 16.39
C LYS A 110 13.17 -5.54 16.84
N PRO A 111 13.43 -5.64 18.15
CA PRO A 111 14.44 -6.56 18.69
C PRO A 111 14.01 -8.02 18.45
N ALA A 112 14.96 -8.84 18.00
CA ALA A 112 14.70 -10.24 17.67
C ALA A 112 14.49 -11.13 18.90
N ASN A 113 14.93 -10.71 20.08
CA ASN A 113 14.80 -11.44 21.34
C ASN A 113 13.42 -11.32 22.00
N ASP A 114 12.55 -10.40 21.54
CA ASP A 114 11.19 -10.25 22.06
C ASP A 114 10.17 -11.00 21.15
N PRO A 115 9.44 -12.00 21.67
CA PRO A 115 8.38 -12.69 20.92
C PRO A 115 7.30 -11.77 20.37
N LYS A 116 7.02 -10.62 20.99
CA LYS A 116 6.06 -9.62 20.53
C LYS A 116 6.54 -8.88 19.28
N SER A 117 7.81 -8.97 18.96
CA SER A 117 8.42 -8.42 17.75
C SER A 117 8.07 -9.20 16.49
N TYR A 118 7.43 -10.35 16.58
CA TYR A 118 7.12 -11.20 15.44
C TYR A 118 5.65 -11.14 15.04
N ARG A 119 5.39 -11.33 13.73
CA ARG A 119 4.06 -11.59 13.18
C ARG A 119 3.92 -13.08 12.92
N PRO A 120 2.92 -13.77 13.52
CA PRO A 120 2.65 -15.17 13.21
C PRO A 120 1.87 -15.26 11.89
N ILE A 121 2.50 -15.76 10.83
CA ILE A 121 1.83 -15.98 9.55
C ILE A 121 1.48 -17.44 9.42
N SER A 122 0.19 -17.74 9.23
CA SER A 122 -0.33 -19.09 9.07
C SER A 122 -0.24 -19.53 7.60
N LEU A 123 0.58 -20.54 7.33
CA LEU A 123 0.58 -21.24 6.06
C LEU A 123 -0.54 -22.28 6.09
N LEU A 124 -1.57 -22.05 5.29
CA LEU A 124 -2.74 -22.91 5.15
C LEU A 124 -2.67 -23.64 3.81
N SER A 125 -3.28 -24.83 3.73
CA SER A 125 -3.49 -25.56 2.48
C SER A 125 -4.02 -24.68 1.36
N HIS A 126 -3.49 -24.80 0.16
CA HIS A 126 -4.00 -24.07 -0.99
C HIS A 126 -5.39 -24.55 -1.42
N ILE A 127 -5.71 -25.84 -1.23
CA ILE A 127 -7.07 -26.35 -1.45
C ILE A 127 -8.05 -25.74 -0.44
N TYR A 128 -7.65 -25.64 0.83
CA TYR A 128 -8.46 -24.95 1.84
C TYR A 128 -8.71 -23.49 1.47
N LYS A 129 -7.67 -22.75 1.03
CA LYS A 129 -7.82 -21.36 0.56
C LYS A 129 -8.69 -21.25 -0.71
N LEU A 130 -8.68 -22.27 -1.56
CA LEU A 130 -9.56 -22.33 -2.74
C LEU A 130 -11.03 -22.42 -2.29
N LEU A 131 -11.34 -23.29 -1.34
CA LEU A 131 -12.67 -23.39 -0.72
C LEU A 131 -13.10 -22.06 -0.08
N GLU A 132 -12.22 -21.47 0.73
CA GLU A 132 -12.49 -20.14 1.33
C GLU A 132 -12.81 -19.09 0.27
N ARG A 133 -12.14 -19.10 -0.86
CA ARG A 133 -12.35 -18.15 -1.97
C ARG A 133 -13.70 -18.33 -2.64
N MET A 134 -14.10 -19.57 -2.91
CA MET A 134 -15.43 -19.85 -3.48
C MET A 134 -16.55 -19.41 -2.51
N ILE A 135 -16.39 -19.66 -1.22
CA ILE A 135 -17.32 -19.17 -0.19
C ILE A 135 -17.35 -17.63 -0.18
N LEU A 136 -16.17 -17.00 -0.17
CA LEU A 136 -16.07 -15.53 -0.18
C LEU A 136 -16.80 -14.92 -1.38
N THR A 137 -16.65 -15.49 -2.57
CA THR A 137 -17.35 -15.03 -3.77
C THR A 137 -18.86 -15.04 -3.59
N ARG A 138 -19.41 -16.09 -2.93
CA ARG A 138 -20.86 -16.23 -2.71
C ARG A 138 -21.41 -15.27 -1.66
N ILE A 139 -20.64 -14.97 -0.63
CA ILE A 139 -21.13 -14.10 0.49
C ILE A 139 -20.80 -12.63 0.29
N ASN A 140 -19.89 -12.30 -0.65
CA ASN A 140 -19.29 -10.97 -0.78
C ASN A 140 -20.34 -9.85 -0.90
N ASP A 141 -21.32 -10.00 -1.78
CA ASP A 141 -22.30 -8.94 -2.04
C ASP A 141 -23.22 -8.71 -0.84
N THR A 142 -23.64 -9.80 -0.17
CA THR A 142 -24.43 -9.71 1.05
C THR A 142 -23.64 -9.05 2.18
N VAL A 143 -22.37 -9.43 2.34
CA VAL A 143 -21.49 -8.84 3.37
C VAL A 143 -21.24 -7.37 3.06
N GLU A 144 -20.91 -7.02 1.82
CA GLU A 144 -20.62 -5.64 1.42
C GLU A 144 -21.80 -4.70 1.70
N ALA A 145 -23.04 -5.17 1.49
CA ALA A 145 -24.26 -4.41 1.78
C ALA A 145 -24.46 -4.12 3.27
N THR A 146 -23.91 -4.94 4.18
CA THR A 146 -24.08 -4.77 5.63
C THR A 146 -22.95 -4.00 6.29
N LEU A 147 -21.82 -3.84 5.63
CA LEU A 147 -20.65 -3.16 6.20
C LEU A 147 -20.86 -1.65 6.30
N PRO A 148 -20.48 -1.01 7.43
CA PRO A 148 -20.58 0.43 7.56
C PRO A 148 -19.68 1.13 6.52
N TYR A 149 -20.14 2.27 5.99
CA TYR A 149 -19.40 3.03 5.01
C TYR A 149 -18.02 3.49 5.54
N THR A 150 -17.90 3.66 6.86
CA THR A 150 -16.66 4.10 7.55
C THR A 150 -15.54 3.07 7.51
N GLN A 151 -15.84 1.77 7.30
CA GLN A 151 -14.82 0.72 7.16
C GLN A 151 -14.33 0.63 5.72
N ALA A 152 -13.06 0.84 5.48
CA ALA A 152 -12.43 0.72 4.16
C ALA A 152 -11.54 -0.52 4.00
N GLY A 153 -11.10 -1.11 5.11
CA GLY A 153 -10.17 -2.24 5.09
C GLY A 153 -10.74 -3.46 4.40
N PHE A 154 -9.95 -4.08 3.50
CA PHE A 154 -10.28 -5.32 2.78
C PHE A 154 -11.54 -5.26 1.91
N ARG A 155 -11.99 -4.08 1.52
CA ARG A 155 -13.15 -3.88 0.66
C ARG A 155 -12.73 -3.54 -0.76
N LYS A 156 -13.46 -4.08 -1.75
CA LYS A 156 -13.23 -3.77 -3.16
C LYS A 156 -13.46 -2.27 -3.42
N GLY A 157 -12.56 -1.68 -4.20
CA GLY A 157 -12.68 -0.26 -4.57
C GLY A 157 -12.30 0.73 -3.46
N LYS A 158 -11.99 0.30 -2.23
CA LYS A 158 -11.55 1.16 -1.12
C LYS A 158 -10.07 0.95 -0.79
N SER A 159 -9.38 2.00 -0.36
CA SER A 159 -7.95 1.97 -0.09
C SER A 159 -7.59 2.74 1.18
N THR A 160 -6.35 2.54 1.65
CA THR A 160 -5.80 3.35 2.74
C THR A 160 -5.80 4.84 2.41
N THR A 161 -5.50 5.18 1.15
CA THR A 161 -5.48 6.57 0.67
C THR A 161 -6.84 7.24 0.83
N ASP A 162 -7.94 6.52 0.56
CA ASP A 162 -9.30 7.05 0.70
C ASP A 162 -9.58 7.47 2.15
N GLN A 163 -9.21 6.64 3.13
CA GLN A 163 -9.40 6.97 4.54
C GLN A 163 -8.53 8.12 5.00
N ILE A 164 -7.28 8.17 4.55
CA ILE A 164 -6.36 9.25 4.92
C ILE A 164 -6.85 10.58 4.34
N VAL A 165 -7.24 10.61 3.06
CA VAL A 165 -7.77 11.82 2.42
C VAL A 165 -9.05 12.28 3.11
N ARG A 166 -9.94 11.35 3.49
CA ARG A 166 -11.16 11.69 4.23
C ARG A 166 -10.83 12.38 5.57
N LEU A 167 -9.92 11.80 6.38
CA LEU A 167 -9.49 12.42 7.64
C LEU A 167 -8.83 13.79 7.41
N VAL A 168 -7.95 13.90 6.41
CA VAL A 168 -7.27 15.16 6.08
C VAL A 168 -8.27 16.21 5.60
N ASN A 169 -9.26 15.86 4.80
CA ASN A 169 -10.31 16.77 4.37
C ASN A 169 -11.15 17.30 5.55
N ASP A 170 -11.47 16.43 6.53
CA ASP A 170 -12.21 16.87 7.72
C ASP A 170 -11.37 17.83 8.57
N ILE A 171 -10.06 17.59 8.70
CA ILE A 171 -9.13 18.51 9.38
C ILE A 171 -9.03 19.85 8.62
N GLU A 172 -8.87 19.84 7.29
CA GLU A 172 -8.80 21.06 6.47
C GLU A 172 -10.11 21.83 6.54
N THR A 173 -11.26 21.14 6.57
CA THR A 173 -12.57 21.78 6.76
C THR A 173 -12.64 22.50 8.12
N ALA A 174 -12.12 21.90 9.19
CA ALA A 174 -12.01 22.58 10.48
C ALA A 174 -11.11 23.83 10.42
N PHE A 175 -9.98 23.76 9.70
CA PHE A 175 -9.11 24.92 9.49
C PHE A 175 -9.83 26.07 8.76
N GLN A 176 -10.61 25.77 7.72
CA GLN A 176 -11.40 26.76 6.98
C GLN A 176 -12.42 27.45 7.90
N LYS A 177 -12.99 26.72 8.87
CA LYS A 177 -13.92 27.23 9.88
C LYS A 177 -13.24 27.88 11.10
N LYS A 178 -11.91 28.01 11.11
CA LYS A 178 -11.08 28.46 12.24
C LYS A 178 -11.29 27.62 13.51
N GLN A 179 -11.66 26.37 13.36
CA GLN A 179 -11.81 25.37 14.42
C GLN A 179 -10.52 24.58 14.64
N LYS A 180 -10.44 23.88 15.77
CA LYS A 180 -9.44 22.86 16.05
C LYS A 180 -10.06 21.50 15.70
N TYR A 181 -9.23 20.55 15.32
CA TYR A 181 -9.65 19.17 15.08
C TYR A 181 -8.92 18.26 16.04
N GLY A 182 -9.64 17.58 16.93
CA GLY A 182 -9.07 16.57 17.81
C GLY A 182 -9.24 15.18 17.22
N ALA A 183 -8.24 14.32 17.41
CA ALA A 183 -8.32 12.94 16.99
C ALA A 183 -7.74 11.97 18.03
N VAL A 184 -8.32 10.77 18.10
CA VAL A 184 -7.80 9.63 18.86
C VAL A 184 -7.53 8.50 17.90
N PHE A 185 -6.27 8.05 17.82
CA PHE A 185 -5.85 6.91 17.01
C PHE A 185 -5.81 5.66 17.89
N ILE A 186 -6.67 4.69 17.59
CA ILE A 186 -6.94 3.51 18.40
C ILE A 186 -6.18 2.32 17.83
N ASP A 187 -5.39 1.62 18.67
CA ASP A 187 -4.70 0.37 18.32
C ASP A 187 -5.32 -0.80 19.09
N LEU A 188 -5.69 -1.85 18.37
CA LEU A 188 -6.19 -3.08 18.97
C LEU A 188 -5.06 -4.09 19.13
N THR A 189 -5.02 -4.74 20.30
CA THR A 189 -4.03 -5.77 20.59
C THR A 189 -4.42 -7.10 19.95
N ALA A 190 -3.64 -7.56 18.97
CA ALA A 190 -3.82 -8.87 18.32
C ALA A 190 -5.28 -9.10 17.85
N ALA A 191 -5.87 -8.11 17.18
CA ALA A 191 -7.29 -8.06 16.83
C ALA A 191 -7.79 -9.35 16.16
N PHE A 192 -7.08 -9.87 15.17
CA PHE A 192 -7.43 -11.11 14.47
C PHE A 192 -7.36 -12.36 15.37
N ASP A 193 -6.40 -12.40 16.29
CA ASP A 193 -6.18 -13.56 17.17
C ASP A 193 -7.15 -13.60 18.35
N THR A 194 -7.85 -12.48 18.63
CA THR A 194 -8.78 -12.35 19.75
C THR A 194 -10.25 -12.45 19.37
N VAL A 195 -10.58 -12.53 18.10
CA VAL A 195 -11.97 -12.67 17.62
C VAL A 195 -12.69 -13.80 18.36
N TRP A 196 -13.74 -13.45 19.08
CA TRP A 196 -14.52 -14.41 19.86
C TRP A 196 -15.47 -15.20 18.95
N HIS A 197 -15.27 -16.52 18.84
CA HIS A 197 -16.00 -17.36 17.90
C HIS A 197 -17.52 -17.35 18.11
N ARG A 198 -18.00 -17.31 19.37
CA ARG A 198 -19.46 -17.23 19.62
C ARG A 198 -20.06 -15.90 19.18
N GLY A 199 -19.34 -14.81 19.44
CA GLY A 199 -19.74 -13.49 18.95
C GLY A 199 -19.73 -13.41 17.42
N LEU A 200 -18.70 -13.96 16.76
CA LEU A 200 -18.65 -14.03 15.31
C LEU A 200 -19.80 -14.87 14.74
N TYR A 201 -20.13 -15.99 15.39
CA TYR A 201 -21.26 -16.84 15.00
C TYR A 201 -22.58 -16.07 15.01
N LEU A 202 -22.85 -15.31 16.09
CA LEU A 202 -24.02 -14.45 16.15
C LEU A 202 -24.09 -13.45 15.00
N LYS A 203 -22.96 -12.74 14.75
CA LYS A 203 -22.89 -11.72 13.70
C LYS A 203 -23.04 -12.32 12.30
N LEU A 204 -22.48 -13.50 12.06
CA LEU A 204 -22.69 -14.22 10.81
C LEU A 204 -24.16 -14.61 10.60
N LEU A 205 -24.86 -15.09 11.63
CA LEU A 205 -26.30 -15.41 11.55
C LEU A 205 -27.17 -14.17 11.28
N LYS A 206 -26.74 -12.99 11.76
CA LYS A 206 -27.41 -11.71 11.45
C LYS A 206 -27.13 -11.21 10.05
N THR A 207 -25.97 -11.55 9.49
CA THR A 207 -25.51 -11.03 8.19
C THR A 207 -25.93 -11.94 7.03
N LEU A 208 -25.82 -13.26 7.20
CA LEU A 208 -26.01 -14.23 6.11
C LEU A 208 -27.35 -14.99 6.28
N PRO A 209 -28.22 -14.99 5.26
CA PRO A 209 -29.50 -15.67 5.29
C PRO A 209 -29.39 -17.19 4.97
N ASP A 210 -28.38 -17.87 5.51
CA ASP A 210 -28.09 -19.30 5.25
C ASP A 210 -27.41 -19.93 6.45
N VAL A 211 -28.20 -20.58 7.30
CA VAL A 211 -27.71 -21.21 8.54
C VAL A 211 -26.70 -22.34 8.25
N LYS A 212 -26.91 -23.10 7.16
CA LYS A 212 -26.00 -24.19 6.79
C LYS A 212 -24.62 -23.66 6.43
N LEU A 213 -24.57 -22.61 5.59
CA LEU A 213 -23.31 -21.96 5.23
C LEU A 213 -22.62 -21.33 6.46
N VAL A 214 -23.37 -20.65 7.33
CA VAL A 214 -22.81 -20.07 8.56
C VAL A 214 -22.20 -21.15 9.46
N LYS A 215 -22.87 -22.29 9.66
CA LYS A 215 -22.32 -23.44 10.39
C LYS A 215 -21.06 -23.99 9.73
N PHE A 216 -21.03 -24.04 8.40
CA PHE A 216 -19.86 -24.51 7.65
C PHE A 216 -18.67 -23.52 7.79
N ILE A 217 -18.91 -22.21 7.72
CA ILE A 217 -17.88 -21.19 7.99
C ILE A 217 -17.33 -21.35 9.41
N MET A 218 -18.20 -21.56 10.40
CA MET A 218 -17.76 -21.80 11.79
C MET A 218 -16.93 -23.08 11.90
N LEU A 219 -17.31 -24.16 11.21
CA LEU A 219 -16.51 -25.38 11.14
C LEU A 219 -15.08 -25.11 10.61
N LEU A 220 -14.93 -24.24 9.61
CA LEU A 220 -13.62 -23.89 9.03
C LEU A 220 -12.69 -23.19 10.04
N ILE A 221 -13.22 -22.39 10.96
CA ILE A 221 -12.43 -21.57 11.89
C ILE A 221 -12.31 -22.14 13.31
N GLN A 222 -13.19 -23.05 13.71
CA GLN A 222 -13.18 -23.68 15.04
C GLN A 222 -12.24 -24.88 15.14
N ASP A 223 -11.86 -25.25 16.36
CA ASP A 223 -11.04 -26.42 16.70
C ASP A 223 -9.71 -26.49 15.92
N ARG A 224 -9.16 -25.34 15.64
CA ARG A 224 -7.89 -25.23 14.93
C ARG A 224 -6.70 -25.41 15.85
N SER A 225 -5.60 -25.77 15.25
CA SER A 225 -4.32 -25.88 15.93
C SER A 225 -3.20 -25.36 15.03
N PHE A 226 -2.05 -25.12 15.60
CA PHE A 226 -0.87 -24.71 14.86
C PHE A 226 0.39 -25.39 15.37
N VAL A 227 1.37 -25.43 14.50
CA VAL A 227 2.76 -25.81 14.78
C VAL A 227 3.62 -24.65 14.35
N LEU A 228 4.48 -24.15 15.25
CA LEU A 228 5.46 -23.11 14.91
C LEU A 228 6.68 -23.76 14.26
N GLU A 229 7.03 -23.35 13.05
CA GLU A 229 8.25 -23.75 12.37
C GLU A 229 9.31 -22.65 12.53
N THR A 230 10.50 -23.08 12.93
CA THR A 230 11.69 -22.21 13.04
C THR A 230 12.46 -22.20 11.73
N SER A 231 13.37 -21.22 11.56
CA SER A 231 14.24 -21.11 10.38
C SER A 231 15.08 -22.37 10.11
N ASN A 232 15.31 -23.19 11.13
CA ASN A 232 16.10 -24.43 11.03
C ASN A 232 15.21 -25.67 10.75
N GLY A 233 13.95 -25.47 10.34
CA GLY A 233 13.02 -26.57 10.03
C GLY A 233 12.48 -27.33 11.27
N LYS A 234 12.88 -26.96 12.48
CA LYS A 234 12.35 -27.57 13.71
C LYS A 234 10.92 -27.07 13.97
N CYS A 235 10.04 -28.00 14.35
CA CYS A 235 8.64 -27.69 14.65
C CYS A 235 8.37 -27.77 16.17
N SER A 236 7.53 -26.85 16.65
CA SER A 236 7.03 -26.88 18.02
C SER A 236 6.02 -28.00 18.23
N ARG A 237 5.66 -28.28 19.49
CA ARG A 237 4.47 -29.08 19.79
C ARG A 237 3.21 -28.42 19.22
N LYS A 238 2.24 -29.23 18.80
CA LYS A 238 0.93 -28.78 18.33
C LYS A 238 0.17 -28.04 19.45
N ARG A 239 -0.34 -26.85 19.14
CA ARG A 239 -1.10 -26.02 20.08
C ARG A 239 -2.49 -25.73 19.54
N LYS A 240 -3.53 -25.91 20.38
CA LYS A 240 -4.93 -25.62 20.04
C LYS A 240 -5.23 -24.12 20.12
N LEU A 241 -6.02 -23.63 19.20
CA LEU A 241 -6.58 -22.27 19.19
C LEU A 241 -8.04 -22.33 19.61
N ARG A 242 -8.43 -21.46 20.56
CA ARG A 242 -9.81 -21.40 21.07
C ARG A 242 -10.62 -20.25 20.46
N ASN A 243 -9.93 -19.20 20.01
CA ASN A 243 -10.49 -17.99 19.42
C ASN A 243 -9.62 -17.56 18.24
N GLY A 244 -10.04 -16.49 17.56
CA GLY A 244 -9.31 -15.85 16.50
C GLY A 244 -9.62 -16.41 15.12
N VAL A 245 -9.25 -15.61 14.12
CA VAL A 245 -9.28 -15.98 12.70
C VAL A 245 -7.84 -16.00 12.17
N PRO A 246 -7.46 -16.98 11.32
CA PRO A 246 -6.05 -17.20 11.00
C PRO A 246 -5.50 -16.09 10.10
N GLN A 247 -4.37 -15.50 10.50
CA GLN A 247 -3.63 -14.57 9.65
C GLN A 247 -3.04 -15.31 8.44
N GLY A 248 -3.64 -15.14 7.28
CA GLY A 248 -3.30 -15.84 6.04
C GLY A 248 -4.44 -16.66 5.43
N SER A 249 -5.62 -16.70 6.07
CA SER A 249 -6.88 -17.17 5.51
C SER A 249 -7.45 -16.15 4.51
N VAL A 250 -8.18 -16.62 3.52
CA VAL A 250 -8.89 -15.78 2.54
C VAL A 250 -10.15 -15.17 3.13
N LEU A 251 -10.85 -15.90 3.99
CA LEU A 251 -12.07 -15.43 4.66
C LEU A 251 -11.79 -14.49 5.85
N ALA A 252 -10.65 -14.64 6.53
CA ALA A 252 -10.38 -13.94 7.79
C ALA A 252 -10.56 -12.41 7.72
N PRO A 253 -10.17 -11.69 6.65
CA PRO A 253 -10.43 -10.25 6.54
C PRO A 253 -11.92 -9.90 6.52
N SER A 254 -12.74 -10.63 5.77
CA SER A 254 -14.19 -10.40 5.70
C SER A 254 -14.88 -10.80 7.00
N LEU A 255 -14.45 -11.89 7.64
CA LEU A 255 -14.95 -12.30 8.95
C LEU A 255 -14.65 -11.25 10.03
N PHE A 256 -13.47 -10.64 9.99
CA PHE A 256 -13.14 -9.53 10.89
C PHE A 256 -14.01 -8.30 10.64
N ASN A 257 -14.23 -7.94 9.36
CA ASN A 257 -15.12 -6.83 9.01
C ASN A 257 -16.55 -7.07 9.50
N ILE A 258 -17.10 -8.29 9.33
CA ILE A 258 -18.40 -8.67 9.90
C ILE A 258 -18.36 -8.56 11.43
N TYR A 259 -17.27 -8.97 12.06
CA TYR A 259 -17.14 -8.95 13.51
C TYR A 259 -17.18 -7.54 14.10
N VAL A 260 -16.72 -6.53 13.37
CA VAL A 260 -16.72 -5.13 13.79
C VAL A 260 -17.75 -4.27 13.04
N SER A 261 -18.70 -4.87 12.31
CA SER A 261 -19.63 -4.13 11.44
C SER A 261 -20.63 -3.24 12.20
N ASP A 262 -20.94 -3.58 13.44
CA ASP A 262 -21.90 -2.91 14.30
C ASP A 262 -21.26 -2.05 15.39
N VAL A 263 -20.03 -1.57 15.17
CA VAL A 263 -19.39 -0.59 16.04
C VAL A 263 -20.31 0.62 16.19
N PRO A 264 -20.63 1.07 17.43
CA PRO A 264 -21.54 2.18 17.67
C PRO A 264 -21.09 3.45 16.95
N LYS A 265 -22.04 4.14 16.35
CA LYS A 265 -21.86 5.49 15.83
C LYS A 265 -22.04 6.48 16.98
N GLY A 266 -21.11 7.41 17.12
CA GLY A 266 -21.17 8.53 18.04
C GLY A 266 -21.26 9.87 17.31
N ASP A 267 -20.91 10.92 18.01
CA ASP A 267 -20.86 12.30 17.49
C ASP A 267 -19.57 12.56 16.70
N CYS A 268 -18.52 11.73 16.91
CA CYS A 268 -17.27 11.80 16.19
C CYS A 268 -17.33 11.12 14.83
N SER A 269 -16.60 11.65 13.86
CA SER A 269 -16.28 10.94 12.62
C SER A 269 -15.39 9.73 12.92
N GLN A 270 -15.72 8.58 12.32
CA GLN A 270 -14.94 7.34 12.45
C GLN A 270 -14.21 7.05 11.14
N TYR A 271 -12.93 6.69 11.25
CA TYR A 271 -12.07 6.31 10.13
C TYR A 271 -11.49 4.94 10.42
N SER A 272 -12.04 3.89 9.80
CA SER A 272 -11.64 2.51 10.09
C SER A 272 -11.03 1.84 8.86
N TYR A 273 -9.88 1.21 9.05
CA TYR A 273 -9.23 0.37 8.06
C TYR A 273 -8.78 -0.94 8.72
N ALA A 274 -9.62 -1.96 8.63
CA ALA A 274 -9.48 -3.20 9.39
C ALA A 274 -9.50 -2.94 10.92
N ASP A 275 -8.39 -3.24 11.59
CA ASP A 275 -8.20 -3.01 13.03
C ASP A 275 -7.67 -1.59 13.37
N ASP A 276 -7.13 -0.87 12.37
CA ASP A 276 -6.71 0.52 12.55
C ASP A 276 -7.94 1.45 12.51
N THR A 277 -8.24 2.12 13.62
CA THR A 277 -9.40 3.03 13.73
C THR A 277 -8.97 4.37 14.31
N ALA A 278 -9.51 5.46 13.77
CA ALA A 278 -9.40 6.78 14.35
C ALA A 278 -10.79 7.38 14.60
N LEU A 279 -10.93 8.13 15.68
CA LEU A 279 -12.05 9.01 15.97
C LEU A 279 -11.60 10.45 15.78
N GLY A 280 -12.46 11.32 15.28
CA GLY A 280 -12.13 12.73 15.13
C GLY A 280 -13.34 13.64 15.19
N THR A 281 -13.18 14.82 15.75
CA THR A 281 -14.21 15.87 15.81
C THR A 281 -13.58 17.25 15.75
N ALA A 282 -14.36 18.23 15.31
CA ALA A 282 -13.93 19.63 15.20
C ALA A 282 -14.77 20.52 16.12
N ASP A 283 -14.11 21.41 16.84
CA ASP A 283 -14.78 22.47 17.60
C ASP A 283 -13.88 23.72 17.76
N ALA A 284 -14.51 24.84 18.09
CA ALA A 284 -13.82 26.06 18.44
C ALA A 284 -13.26 26.04 19.88
N SER A 285 -13.89 25.28 20.81
CA SER A 285 -13.46 25.06 22.19
C SER A 285 -12.71 23.73 22.33
N PHE A 286 -11.63 23.72 23.11
CA PHE A 286 -10.92 22.49 23.48
C PHE A 286 -11.78 21.64 24.42
N GLU A 287 -12.53 22.26 25.31
CA GLU A 287 -13.35 21.58 26.32
C GLU A 287 -14.47 20.76 25.66
N VAL A 288 -15.16 21.34 24.67
CA VAL A 288 -16.21 20.65 23.92
C VAL A 288 -15.61 19.50 23.09
N LEU A 289 -14.49 19.76 22.45
CA LEU A 289 -13.76 18.77 21.65
C LEU A 289 -13.29 17.59 22.51
N GLU A 290 -12.71 17.85 23.69
CA GLU A 290 -12.27 16.83 24.64
C GLU A 290 -13.47 16.02 25.16
N ALA A 291 -14.57 16.65 25.54
CA ALA A 291 -15.78 16.01 26.05
C ALA A 291 -16.41 15.07 25.00
N THR A 292 -16.52 15.53 23.75
CA THR A 292 -17.08 14.74 22.64
C THR A 292 -16.21 13.51 22.33
N LEU A 293 -14.89 13.71 22.21
CA LEU A 293 -13.97 12.59 21.98
C LEU A 293 -13.98 11.59 23.14
N GLN A 294 -14.02 12.09 24.39
CA GLN A 294 -14.05 11.23 25.59
C GLN A 294 -15.30 10.37 25.63
N LYS A 295 -16.49 10.93 25.35
CA LYS A 295 -17.77 10.24 25.31
C LYS A 295 -17.73 9.09 24.31
N ASP A 296 -17.29 9.37 23.08
CA ASP A 296 -17.29 8.37 22.00
C ASP A 296 -16.21 7.31 22.20
N LEU A 297 -15.03 7.71 22.72
CA LEU A 297 -14.00 6.74 23.09
C LEU A 297 -14.50 5.74 24.15
N LEU A 298 -15.21 6.22 25.18
CA LEU A 298 -15.77 5.34 26.21
C LEU A 298 -16.82 4.39 25.63
N THR A 299 -17.67 4.87 24.74
CA THR A 299 -18.66 4.03 24.03
C THR A 299 -17.99 2.93 23.22
N MET A 300 -16.92 3.26 22.48
CA MET A 300 -16.14 2.28 21.73
C MET A 300 -15.40 1.30 22.66
N CYS A 301 -14.85 1.78 23.77
CA CYS A 301 -14.19 0.91 24.76
C CYS A 301 -15.16 -0.12 25.32
N HIS A 302 -16.38 0.31 25.67
CA HIS A 302 -17.42 -0.59 26.15
C HIS A 302 -17.77 -1.65 25.10
N TYR A 303 -17.97 -1.24 23.85
CA TYR A 303 -18.19 -2.16 22.72
C TYR A 303 -17.06 -3.17 22.57
N PHE A 304 -15.81 -2.70 22.50
CA PHE A 304 -14.67 -3.60 22.33
C PHE A 304 -14.53 -4.58 23.49
N HIS A 305 -14.80 -4.13 24.72
CA HIS A 305 -14.81 -5.01 25.89
C HIS A 305 -15.89 -6.09 25.80
N GLN A 306 -17.12 -5.73 25.40
CA GLN A 306 -18.21 -6.68 25.19
C GLN A 306 -17.88 -7.75 24.15
N TRP A 307 -17.24 -7.33 23.04
CA TRP A 307 -16.85 -8.22 21.95
C TRP A 307 -15.44 -8.80 22.10
N HIS A 308 -14.88 -8.78 23.31
CA HIS A 308 -13.58 -9.38 23.63
C HIS A 308 -12.39 -8.85 22.78
N LEU A 309 -12.50 -7.66 22.24
CA LEU A 309 -11.40 -6.94 21.64
C LEU A 309 -10.68 -6.08 22.69
N LYS A 310 -9.37 -6.03 22.65
CA LYS A 310 -8.57 -5.33 23.65
C LYS A 310 -7.84 -4.15 23.05
N LEU A 311 -8.11 -2.94 23.55
CA LEU A 311 -7.33 -1.77 23.21
C LEU A 311 -5.91 -1.85 23.75
N SER A 312 -4.97 -1.34 22.98
CA SER A 312 -3.58 -1.18 23.39
C SER A 312 -3.36 0.23 23.94
N LYS A 313 -3.50 0.40 25.27
CA LYS A 313 -3.31 1.70 25.93
C LYS A 313 -2.00 2.41 25.52
N PRO A 314 -0.83 1.72 25.50
CA PRO A 314 0.45 2.39 25.18
C PRO A 314 0.60 2.79 23.71
N LYS A 315 -0.28 2.33 22.82
CA LYS A 315 -0.23 2.65 21.39
C LYS A 315 -1.42 3.49 20.92
N THR A 316 -2.48 3.57 21.73
CA THR A 316 -3.60 4.49 21.49
C THR A 316 -3.15 5.89 21.90
N VAL A 317 -3.19 6.83 20.95
CA VAL A 317 -2.68 8.19 21.15
C VAL A 317 -3.73 9.22 20.78
N SER A 318 -3.65 10.38 21.44
CA SER A 318 -4.45 11.56 21.09
C SER A 318 -3.61 12.57 20.31
N SER A 319 -4.25 13.35 19.46
CA SER A 319 -3.59 14.42 18.70
C SER A 319 -4.56 15.57 18.46
N VAL A 320 -4.04 16.76 18.23
CA VAL A 320 -4.85 17.92 17.88
C VAL A 320 -4.23 18.67 16.70
N PHE A 321 -5.08 19.11 15.79
CA PHE A 321 -4.71 19.83 14.57
C PHE A 321 -5.33 21.21 14.58
N HIS A 322 -4.52 22.25 14.37
CA HIS A 322 -4.96 23.64 14.30
C HIS A 322 -3.86 24.56 13.75
N LEU A 323 -4.23 25.78 13.34
CA LEU A 323 -3.31 26.77 12.77
C LEU A 323 -2.81 27.80 13.78
N ALA A 324 -3.34 27.82 15.00
CA ALA A 324 -2.97 28.79 16.03
C ALA A 324 -1.59 28.51 16.64
N ASN A 325 -0.55 29.23 16.21
CA ASN A 325 0.82 29.00 16.67
C ASN A 325 1.00 29.24 18.18
N ARG A 326 0.26 30.19 18.77
CA ARG A 326 0.28 30.44 20.22
C ARG A 326 -0.15 29.23 21.07
N LEU A 327 -0.87 28.31 20.47
CA LEU A 327 -1.37 27.06 21.09
C LEU A 327 -0.61 25.82 20.63
N ALA A 328 0.56 25.98 20.01
CA ALA A 328 1.30 24.88 19.38
C ALA A 328 1.60 23.69 20.32
N ASN A 329 1.81 23.99 21.61
CA ASN A 329 2.11 23.00 22.64
C ASN A 329 0.86 22.57 23.45
N ARG A 330 -0.34 23.01 23.08
CA ARG A 330 -1.58 22.60 23.77
C ARG A 330 -1.91 21.14 23.41
N GLU A 331 -2.00 20.29 24.41
CA GLU A 331 -2.45 18.90 24.30
C GLU A 331 -3.94 18.81 24.65
N ILE A 332 -4.59 17.76 24.15
CA ILE A 332 -5.95 17.40 24.56
C ILE A 332 -5.90 16.38 25.70
N ASN A 333 -6.86 16.50 26.65
CA ASN A 333 -6.95 15.64 27.84
C ASN A 333 -7.98 14.56 27.61
N ILE A 334 -7.56 13.41 27.11
CA ILE A 334 -8.41 12.23 26.87
C ILE A 334 -7.92 11.10 27.76
N PHE A 335 -8.83 10.40 28.39
CA PHE A 335 -8.53 9.35 29.36
C PHE A 335 -9.07 7.99 28.93
N LEU A 336 -8.30 6.95 29.17
CA LEU A 336 -8.67 5.56 28.96
C LEU A 336 -8.46 4.79 30.26
N ASP A 337 -9.55 4.27 30.85
CA ASP A 337 -9.56 3.60 32.17
C ASP A 337 -8.79 4.40 33.23
N GLY A 338 -9.09 5.70 33.36
CA GLY A 338 -8.49 6.60 34.35
C GLY A 338 -7.05 7.07 34.04
N THR A 339 -6.46 6.61 32.94
CA THR A 339 -5.10 7.00 32.53
C THR A 339 -5.17 7.97 31.35
N LYS A 340 -4.51 9.12 31.42
CA LYS A 340 -4.41 10.07 30.29
C LYS A 340 -3.71 9.38 29.12
N LEU A 341 -4.28 9.49 27.93
CA LEU A 341 -3.64 9.04 26.69
C LEU A 341 -2.41 9.89 26.38
N SER A 342 -1.37 9.25 25.85
CA SER A 342 -0.20 9.98 25.34
C SER A 342 -0.60 10.86 24.18
N HIS A 343 -0.18 12.12 24.21
CA HIS A 343 -0.30 13.01 23.06
C HIS A 343 0.82 12.74 22.06
N ASP A 344 0.46 12.56 20.78
CA ASP A 344 1.44 12.44 19.69
C ASP A 344 1.30 13.66 18.78
N PRO A 345 2.29 14.57 18.73
CA PRO A 345 2.26 15.76 17.87
C PRO A 345 2.40 15.43 16.38
N THR A 346 2.83 14.20 16.05
CA THR A 346 3.05 13.73 14.68
C THR A 346 2.51 12.33 14.46
N PRO A 347 1.19 12.11 14.70
CA PRO A 347 0.60 10.78 14.65
C PRO A 347 0.76 10.15 13.28
N LYS A 348 1.00 8.84 13.29
CA LYS A 348 1.09 8.05 12.08
C LYS A 348 -0.21 7.27 11.86
N TYR A 349 -0.96 7.67 10.83
CA TYR A 349 -2.18 6.97 10.43
C TYR A 349 -2.02 6.31 9.06
N LEU A 350 -2.27 5.02 8.97
CA LEU A 350 -2.16 4.20 7.74
C LEU A 350 -0.88 4.48 6.92
N GLY A 351 0.24 4.69 7.61
CA GLY A 351 1.53 4.91 6.97
C GLY A 351 1.91 6.36 6.70
N VAL A 352 0.98 7.31 6.76
CA VAL A 352 1.24 8.75 6.62
C VAL A 352 1.44 9.38 8.00
N ILE A 353 2.43 10.25 8.14
CA ILE A 353 2.69 11.03 9.34
C ILE A 353 2.00 12.39 9.15
N LEU A 354 1.09 12.70 10.05
CA LEU A 354 0.38 13.97 10.07
C LEU A 354 1.09 14.90 11.05
N ASP A 355 1.08 16.20 10.80
CA ASP A 355 1.55 17.22 11.74
C ASP A 355 0.43 18.21 12.04
N ARG A 356 0.55 18.97 13.13
CA ARG A 356 -0.48 19.89 13.65
C ARG A 356 -1.16 20.75 12.58
N SER A 357 -0.40 21.23 11.61
CA SER A 357 -0.88 22.15 10.56
C SER A 357 -0.92 21.54 9.16
N LEU A 358 -0.73 20.22 9.05
CA LEU A 358 -0.72 19.45 7.80
C LEU A 358 0.28 19.98 6.77
N THR A 359 1.50 20.32 7.21
CA THR A 359 2.62 20.66 6.31
C THR A 359 3.23 19.44 5.65
N PHE A 360 3.05 18.26 6.23
CA PHE A 360 3.66 16.98 5.84
C PHE A 360 5.19 16.98 5.83
N HIS A 361 5.84 17.96 6.46
CA HIS A 361 7.30 18.06 6.46
C HIS A 361 7.98 16.79 6.94
N GLN A 362 7.57 16.27 8.12
CA GLN A 362 8.15 15.07 8.71
C GLN A 362 7.84 13.81 7.89
N HIS A 363 6.63 13.74 7.32
CA HIS A 363 6.24 12.65 6.41
C HIS A 363 7.16 12.60 5.19
N ILE A 364 7.30 13.72 4.49
CA ILE A 364 8.11 13.84 3.28
C ILE A 364 9.59 13.54 3.56
N LYS A 365 10.14 14.04 4.66
CA LYS A 365 11.50 13.69 5.12
C LYS A 365 11.66 12.16 5.29
N THR A 366 10.66 11.52 5.88
CA THR A 366 10.65 10.07 6.09
C THR A 366 10.52 9.30 4.77
N VAL A 367 9.67 9.77 3.85
CA VAL A 367 9.50 9.18 2.52
C VAL A 367 10.79 9.31 1.71
N ALA A 368 11.39 10.50 1.67
CA ALA A 368 12.67 10.72 0.98
C ALA A 368 13.78 9.78 1.50
N ALA A 369 13.93 9.66 2.81
CA ALA A 369 14.92 8.76 3.41
C ALA A 369 14.68 7.28 3.08
N LYS A 370 13.41 6.82 3.08
CA LYS A 370 13.06 5.46 2.67
C LYS A 370 13.33 5.23 1.19
N THR A 371 12.97 6.17 0.34
CA THR A 371 13.21 6.12 -1.11
C THR A 371 14.72 6.08 -1.38
N GLN A 372 15.51 6.90 -0.69
CA GLN A 372 16.97 6.88 -0.79
C GLN A 372 17.57 5.51 -0.46
N SER A 373 17.05 4.86 0.58
CA SER A 373 17.46 3.49 0.92
C SER A 373 17.19 2.49 -0.21
N ARG A 374 16.09 2.65 -0.96
CA ARG A 374 15.78 1.82 -2.14
C ARG A 374 16.67 2.15 -3.32
N VAL A 375 16.92 3.43 -3.57
CA VAL A 375 17.86 3.88 -4.61
C VAL A 375 19.27 3.35 -4.33
N ASN A 376 19.72 3.35 -3.08
CA ASN A 376 21.03 2.78 -2.71
C ASN A 376 21.10 1.27 -2.95
N LEU A 377 19.99 0.54 -2.81
CA LEU A 377 19.92 -0.87 -3.19
C LEU A 377 20.06 -1.04 -4.72
N LEU A 378 19.34 -0.24 -5.50
CA LEU A 378 19.42 -0.25 -6.96
C LEU A 378 20.83 0.11 -7.46
N ARG A 379 21.51 1.02 -6.78
CA ARG A 379 22.89 1.43 -7.14
C ARG A 379 23.86 0.26 -7.19
N ARG A 380 23.65 -0.78 -6.36
CA ARG A 380 24.48 -1.99 -6.38
C ARG A 380 24.34 -2.81 -7.68
N LEU A 381 23.23 -2.63 -8.41
CA LEU A 381 22.94 -3.30 -9.66
C LEU A 381 23.25 -2.44 -10.90
N ALA A 382 23.53 -1.16 -10.70
CA ALA A 382 23.60 -0.14 -11.76
C ALA A 382 25.02 0.20 -12.19
N GLY A 383 25.96 -0.76 -12.19
CA GLY A 383 27.30 -0.57 -12.75
C GLY A 383 27.21 -0.07 -14.18
N THR A 384 28.13 0.84 -14.59
CA THR A 384 28.09 1.45 -15.92
C THR A 384 28.62 0.54 -17.02
N ARG A 385 29.53 -0.38 -16.69
CA ARG A 385 30.13 -1.35 -17.64
C ARG A 385 29.48 -2.73 -17.57
N TRP A 386 29.15 -3.19 -16.36
CA TRP A 386 28.67 -4.56 -16.07
C TRP A 386 27.29 -4.64 -15.44
N GLY A 387 26.62 -3.51 -15.22
CA GLY A 387 25.34 -3.43 -14.50
C GLY A 387 24.19 -4.11 -15.23
N ALA A 388 23.06 -4.22 -14.52
CA ALA A 388 21.82 -4.75 -15.06
C ALA A 388 21.33 -3.92 -16.27
N SER A 389 20.56 -4.57 -17.15
CA SER A 389 19.98 -3.92 -18.34
C SER A 389 19.04 -2.77 -17.97
N TYR A 390 18.76 -1.90 -18.95
CA TYR A 390 17.76 -0.85 -18.81
C TYR A 390 16.43 -1.40 -18.26
N ASN A 391 15.87 -2.43 -18.88
CA ASN A 391 14.57 -2.99 -18.49
C ASN A 391 14.55 -3.46 -17.03
N THR A 392 15.62 -4.10 -16.56
CA THR A 392 15.75 -4.55 -15.17
C THR A 392 15.80 -3.35 -14.22
N LEU A 393 16.64 -2.34 -14.52
CA LEU A 393 16.78 -1.14 -13.67
C LEU A 393 15.52 -0.28 -13.69
N HIS A 394 14.88 -0.10 -14.85
CA HIS A 394 13.62 0.62 -14.99
C HIS A 394 12.52 -0.03 -14.16
N THR A 395 12.25 -1.33 -14.38
CA THR A 395 11.22 -2.08 -13.65
C THR A 395 11.49 -2.09 -12.15
N SER A 396 12.74 -2.32 -11.74
CA SER A 396 13.13 -2.29 -10.33
C SER A 396 12.99 -0.91 -9.69
N SER A 397 13.28 0.17 -10.44
CA SER A 397 13.09 1.54 -9.98
C SER A 397 11.61 1.84 -9.73
N ILE A 398 10.73 1.50 -10.66
CA ILE A 398 9.28 1.66 -10.50
C ILE A 398 8.78 0.83 -9.29
N ALA A 399 9.19 -0.43 -9.19
CA ALA A 399 8.72 -1.34 -8.14
C ALA A 399 9.21 -0.98 -6.74
N LEU A 400 10.44 -0.48 -6.58
CA LEU A 400 11.05 -0.25 -5.27
C LEU A 400 11.10 1.22 -4.86
N ALA A 401 11.57 2.11 -5.73
CA ALA A 401 11.74 3.52 -5.42
C ALA A 401 10.44 4.30 -5.60
N TYR A 402 9.83 4.23 -6.77
CA TYR A 402 8.60 4.99 -7.06
C TYR A 402 7.40 4.51 -6.24
N SER A 403 7.20 3.20 -6.06
CA SER A 403 6.13 2.67 -5.20
C SER A 403 6.21 3.18 -3.76
N THR A 404 7.44 3.39 -3.26
CA THR A 404 7.69 3.95 -1.91
C THR A 404 7.47 5.47 -1.90
N ALA A 405 7.95 6.17 -2.92
CA ALA A 405 7.87 7.62 -3.07
C ALA A 405 6.45 8.13 -3.31
N GLU A 406 5.61 7.35 -3.99
CA GLU A 406 4.27 7.76 -4.44
C GLU A 406 3.14 7.23 -3.54
N TYR A 407 3.45 6.50 -2.46
CA TYR A 407 2.42 6.01 -1.55
C TYR A 407 1.61 7.16 -0.97
N ALA A 408 0.29 7.08 -1.09
CA ALA A 408 -0.68 8.10 -0.66
C ALA A 408 -0.35 9.52 -1.16
N ALA A 409 0.24 9.66 -2.35
CA ALA A 409 0.66 10.94 -2.92
C ALA A 409 -0.46 12.01 -2.96
N PRO A 410 -1.73 11.71 -3.25
CA PRO A 410 -2.80 12.71 -3.22
C PRO A 410 -2.93 13.44 -1.87
N VAL A 411 -2.49 12.83 -0.78
CA VAL A 411 -2.55 13.41 0.58
C VAL A 411 -1.51 14.51 0.79
N TRP A 412 -0.29 14.35 0.26
CA TRP A 412 0.87 15.18 0.62
C TRP A 412 1.58 15.86 -0.56
N SER A 413 1.25 15.48 -1.81
CA SER A 413 1.97 15.98 -3.00
C SER A 413 1.86 17.51 -3.20
N HIS A 414 0.83 18.13 -2.65
CA HIS A 414 0.63 19.58 -2.67
C HIS A 414 1.52 20.35 -1.67
N SER A 415 2.23 19.65 -0.79
CA SER A 415 3.14 20.28 0.18
C SER A 415 4.34 20.92 -0.52
N ALA A 416 4.74 22.11 -0.03
CA ALA A 416 5.94 22.81 -0.49
C ALA A 416 7.23 21.99 -0.34
N HIS A 417 7.22 20.95 0.48
CA HIS A 417 8.38 20.07 0.72
C HIS A 417 8.49 18.91 -0.24
N SER A 418 7.52 18.68 -1.15
CA SER A 418 7.45 17.51 -2.05
C SER A 418 8.69 17.36 -2.93
N HIS A 419 9.36 18.47 -3.30
CA HIS A 419 10.61 18.50 -4.07
C HIS A 419 11.73 17.64 -3.46
N LYS A 420 11.75 17.44 -2.12
CA LYS A 420 12.76 16.59 -1.47
C LYS A 420 12.69 15.12 -1.90
N VAL A 421 11.51 14.66 -2.28
CA VAL A 421 11.34 13.31 -2.84
C VAL A 421 11.78 13.28 -4.30
N ASP A 422 11.54 14.37 -5.04
CA ASP A 422 11.91 14.46 -6.46
C ASP A 422 13.43 14.38 -6.65
N VAL A 423 14.20 15.03 -5.78
CA VAL A 423 15.67 14.93 -5.78
C VAL A 423 16.15 13.47 -5.72
N VAL A 424 15.53 12.67 -4.85
CA VAL A 424 15.87 11.25 -4.72
C VAL A 424 15.43 10.42 -5.93
N LEU A 425 14.28 10.76 -6.53
CA LEU A 425 13.81 10.10 -7.74
C LEU A 425 14.66 10.45 -8.97
N ASN A 426 15.22 11.66 -9.02
CA ASN A 426 16.20 12.03 -10.04
C ASN A 426 17.45 11.12 -9.99
N ASP A 427 17.91 10.75 -8.78
CA ASP A 427 19.00 9.77 -8.64
C ASP A 427 18.60 8.39 -9.16
N ALA A 428 17.37 7.96 -8.93
CA ALA A 428 16.87 6.70 -9.50
C ALA A 428 16.88 6.75 -11.04
N MET A 429 16.44 7.85 -11.66
CA MET A 429 16.48 8.04 -13.11
C MET A 429 17.92 8.04 -13.66
N ARG A 430 18.88 8.65 -12.92
CA ARG A 430 20.32 8.58 -13.28
C ARG A 430 20.84 7.15 -13.25
N LEU A 431 20.41 6.33 -12.30
CA LEU A 431 20.79 4.91 -12.27
C LEU A 431 20.25 4.14 -13.47
N VAL A 432 19.03 4.41 -13.89
CA VAL A 432 18.42 3.78 -15.07
C VAL A 432 19.15 4.18 -16.35
N SER A 433 19.36 5.47 -16.56
CA SER A 433 19.98 6.03 -17.78
C SER A 433 21.51 5.89 -17.81
N GLY A 434 22.19 5.78 -16.65
CA GLY A 434 23.66 5.82 -16.53
C GLY A 434 24.25 7.21 -16.62
N CYS A 435 23.43 8.25 -16.54
CA CYS A 435 23.84 9.65 -16.60
C CYS A 435 24.57 10.11 -15.34
N LEU A 436 25.38 11.15 -15.47
CA LEU A 436 26.13 11.78 -14.39
C LEU A 436 25.25 12.78 -13.61
N MET A 437 25.73 13.22 -12.45
CA MET A 437 25.08 14.24 -11.64
C MET A 437 24.92 15.59 -12.36
N ALA A 438 25.84 15.91 -13.25
CA ALA A 438 25.83 17.14 -14.05
C ALA A 438 24.76 17.15 -15.17
N THR A 439 24.14 16.00 -15.47
CA THR A 439 23.07 15.94 -16.48
C THR A 439 21.86 16.77 -16.02
N PRO A 440 21.30 17.64 -16.88
CA PRO A 440 20.11 18.42 -16.56
C PRO A 440 18.95 17.54 -16.09
N VAL A 441 18.22 18.02 -15.07
CA VAL A 441 17.13 17.25 -14.45
C VAL A 441 15.99 17.02 -15.45
N GLU A 442 15.75 17.94 -16.35
CA GLU A 442 14.72 17.89 -17.40
C GLU A 442 14.94 16.77 -18.43
N ASP A 443 16.19 16.34 -18.63
CA ASP A 443 16.55 15.25 -19.54
C ASP A 443 16.33 13.86 -18.92
N LEU A 444 16.39 13.76 -17.60
CA LEU A 444 16.34 12.48 -16.90
C LEU A 444 15.06 11.67 -17.16
N PRO A 445 13.86 12.26 -17.16
CA PRO A 445 12.64 11.55 -17.52
C PRO A 445 12.71 10.95 -18.93
N ILE A 446 13.22 11.71 -19.90
CA ILE A 446 13.33 11.31 -21.30
C ILE A 446 14.24 10.10 -21.45
N LEU A 447 15.42 10.16 -20.83
CA LEU A 447 16.44 9.11 -20.92
C LEU A 447 16.10 7.87 -20.06
N SER A 448 15.40 8.04 -18.98
CA SER A 448 14.98 6.92 -18.14
C SER A 448 13.68 6.26 -18.60
N GLY A 449 12.90 6.89 -19.49
CA GLY A 449 11.57 6.43 -19.87
C GLY A 449 10.55 6.51 -18.73
N ILE A 450 10.82 7.31 -17.70
CA ILE A 450 9.95 7.46 -16.53
C ILE A 450 9.40 8.89 -16.53
N PRO A 451 8.08 9.08 -16.65
CA PRO A 451 7.48 10.41 -16.63
C PRO A 451 7.85 11.21 -15.37
N PRO A 452 7.90 12.56 -15.44
CA PRO A 452 8.21 13.42 -14.30
C PRO A 452 7.39 13.09 -13.05
N ALA A 453 8.04 13.09 -11.88
CA ALA A 453 7.44 12.64 -10.63
C ALA A 453 6.18 13.43 -10.23
N ASN A 454 6.16 14.74 -10.50
CA ASN A 454 4.99 15.59 -10.28
C ASN A 454 3.79 15.17 -11.15
N MET A 455 4.00 14.84 -12.43
CA MET A 455 2.92 14.37 -13.31
C MET A 455 2.36 13.04 -12.85
N ARG A 456 3.22 12.12 -12.41
CA ARG A 456 2.80 10.83 -11.87
C ARG A 456 1.94 11.00 -10.61
N ARG A 457 2.32 11.89 -9.69
CA ARG A 457 1.53 12.22 -8.49
C ARG A 457 0.22 12.93 -8.85
N ASN A 458 0.25 13.86 -9.79
CA ASN A 458 -0.96 14.54 -10.28
C ASN A 458 -1.96 13.56 -10.92
N LEU A 459 -1.47 12.58 -11.69
CA LEU A 459 -2.34 11.51 -12.20
C LEU A 459 -3.05 10.73 -11.09
N GLN A 460 -2.36 10.45 -9.98
CA GLN A 460 -2.99 9.78 -8.84
C GLN A 460 -4.07 10.66 -8.20
N THR A 461 -3.83 11.98 -8.08
CA THR A 461 -4.81 12.95 -7.61
C THR A 461 -6.03 13.01 -8.52
N ILE A 462 -5.84 13.07 -9.85
CA ILE A 462 -6.93 13.05 -10.84
C ILE A 462 -7.74 11.75 -10.75
N LYS A 463 -7.09 10.60 -10.68
CA LYS A 463 -7.78 9.30 -10.55
C LYS A 463 -8.61 9.24 -9.26
N LEU A 464 -8.05 9.72 -8.15
CA LEU A 464 -8.76 9.75 -6.88
C LEU A 464 -9.93 10.74 -6.92
N SER A 465 -9.75 11.92 -7.51
CA SER A 465 -10.81 12.92 -7.69
C SER A 465 -11.98 12.37 -8.52
N LYS A 466 -11.71 11.64 -9.59
CA LYS A 466 -12.76 10.94 -10.35
C LYS A 466 -13.50 9.92 -9.49
N LYS A 467 -12.76 9.14 -8.69
CA LYS A 467 -13.36 8.17 -7.77
C LYS A 467 -14.25 8.83 -6.70
N CYS A 468 -13.95 10.06 -6.29
CA CYS A 468 -14.77 10.80 -5.31
C CYS A 468 -16.19 11.10 -5.83
N THR A 469 -16.40 11.14 -7.14
CA THR A 469 -17.72 11.36 -7.75
C THR A 469 -18.53 10.08 -7.96
N GLU A 470 -17.93 8.90 -7.70
CA GLU A 470 -18.61 7.61 -7.85
C GLU A 470 -19.55 7.34 -6.65
N PRO A 471 -20.71 6.68 -6.87
CA PRO A 471 -21.59 6.27 -5.79
C PRO A 471 -20.85 5.42 -4.73
N GLY A 472 -21.08 5.69 -3.45
CA GLY A 472 -20.44 4.97 -2.35
C GLY A 472 -18.99 5.36 -2.07
N SER A 473 -18.49 6.45 -2.66
CA SER A 473 -17.20 7.03 -2.31
C SER A 473 -17.15 7.41 -0.83
N LEU A 474 -16.00 7.18 -0.19
CA LEU A 474 -15.74 7.60 1.20
C LEU A 474 -15.39 9.09 1.30
N ILE A 475 -14.92 9.67 0.20
CA ILE A 475 -14.43 11.04 0.14
C ILE A 475 -15.50 11.87 -0.54
N PRO A 476 -15.90 13.03 0.03
CA PRO A 476 -16.80 13.95 -0.66
C PRO A 476 -16.14 14.46 -1.96
N PRO A 477 -16.94 14.82 -2.96
CA PRO A 477 -16.41 15.38 -4.21
C PRO A 477 -15.63 16.66 -3.94
N PRO A 478 -14.55 16.95 -4.70
CA PRO A 478 -13.73 18.15 -4.51
C PRO A 478 -14.52 19.46 -4.55
N THR A 479 -15.59 19.52 -5.33
CA THR A 479 -16.53 20.66 -5.41
C THR A 479 -17.18 21.03 -4.07
N ALA A 480 -17.28 20.08 -3.12
CA ALA A 480 -17.77 20.38 -1.77
C ALA A 480 -16.84 21.36 -0.99
N PHE A 481 -15.67 21.70 -1.53
CA PHE A 481 -14.69 22.60 -0.92
C PHE A 481 -14.44 23.88 -1.74
N GLU A 482 -15.35 24.26 -2.64
CA GLU A 482 -15.17 25.43 -3.51
C GLU A 482 -15.09 26.76 -2.74
N GLU A 483 -15.84 26.90 -1.66
CA GLU A 483 -15.79 28.09 -0.80
C GLU A 483 -14.66 28.03 0.22
N GLN A 484 -13.46 28.40 -0.19
CA GLN A 484 -12.30 28.42 0.73
C GLN A 484 -12.06 29.82 1.31
N ARG A 485 -12.13 29.91 2.64
CA ARG A 485 -11.81 31.13 3.38
C ARG A 485 -10.30 31.39 3.54
N LEU A 486 -9.52 30.31 3.57
CA LEU A 486 -8.06 30.33 3.72
C LEU A 486 -7.39 29.78 2.46
N PRO A 487 -6.39 30.48 1.89
CA PRO A 487 -5.66 30.03 0.69
C PRO A 487 -4.71 28.88 1.07
N ARG A 488 -5.23 27.67 1.17
CA ARG A 488 -4.45 26.47 1.49
C ARG A 488 -4.44 25.50 0.33
N ASN A 489 -3.27 24.95 0.06
CA ASN A 489 -3.16 23.82 -0.86
C ASN A 489 -3.44 22.52 -0.10
N HIS A 490 -4.45 21.79 -0.53
CA HIS A 490 -4.78 20.44 -0.06
C HIS A 490 -5.35 19.61 -1.20
N PHE A 491 -5.71 18.35 -0.96
CA PHE A 491 -6.18 17.45 -2.00
C PHE A 491 -7.29 18.04 -2.86
N ALA A 492 -8.36 18.56 -2.26
CA ALA A 492 -9.51 19.06 -3.02
C ALA A 492 -9.15 20.25 -3.90
N THR A 493 -8.39 21.24 -3.37
CA THR A 493 -7.90 22.41 -4.15
C THR A 493 -7.06 21.95 -5.35
N GLN A 494 -6.14 21.02 -5.12
CA GLN A 494 -5.28 20.50 -6.18
C GLN A 494 -6.10 19.72 -7.21
N ALA A 495 -7.08 18.94 -6.77
CA ALA A 495 -7.96 18.17 -7.65
C ALA A 495 -8.79 19.11 -8.57
N LEU A 496 -9.41 20.14 -8.02
CA LEU A 496 -10.17 21.14 -8.79
C LEU A 496 -9.27 21.85 -9.81
N LYS A 497 -8.08 22.29 -9.38
CA LYS A 497 -7.11 22.93 -10.28
C LYS A 497 -6.70 22.02 -11.44
N LEU A 498 -6.47 20.72 -11.17
CA LEU A 498 -6.10 19.78 -12.22
C LEU A 498 -7.26 19.46 -13.16
N GLN A 499 -8.50 19.38 -12.63
CA GLN A 499 -9.70 19.15 -13.42
C GLN A 499 -10.04 20.34 -14.33
N SER A 500 -9.90 21.57 -13.83
CA SER A 500 -10.15 22.78 -14.63
C SER A 500 -9.14 22.97 -15.77
N GLN A 501 -7.92 22.51 -15.58
CA GLN A 501 -6.87 22.63 -16.59
C GLN A 501 -6.98 21.56 -17.69
N HIS A 502 -7.45 20.35 -17.36
CA HIS A 502 -7.55 19.25 -18.33
C HIS A 502 -8.59 18.21 -17.88
N PRO A 503 -9.60 17.88 -18.73
CA PRO A 503 -10.45 16.73 -18.49
C PRO A 503 -9.59 15.46 -18.47
N TYR A 504 -9.90 14.52 -17.56
CA TYR A 504 -9.17 13.27 -17.46
C TYR A 504 -9.33 12.45 -18.76
N GLN A 505 -8.20 12.19 -19.41
CA GLN A 505 -8.06 11.22 -20.49
C GLN A 505 -7.01 10.16 -20.12
N GLN A 506 -7.13 8.99 -20.69
CA GLN A 506 -6.19 7.90 -20.42
C GLN A 506 -4.75 8.28 -20.85
N SER A 507 -4.61 9.12 -21.85
CA SER A 507 -3.35 9.67 -22.36
C SER A 507 -2.80 10.86 -21.58
N TRP A 508 -3.44 11.31 -20.49
CA TRP A 508 -3.11 12.56 -19.79
C TRP A 508 -1.63 12.75 -19.49
N VAL A 509 -0.93 11.68 -19.03
CA VAL A 509 0.49 11.77 -18.71
C VAL A 509 1.33 11.92 -19.97
N SER A 510 1.08 11.11 -21.00
CA SER A 510 1.83 11.16 -22.25
C SER A 510 1.68 12.51 -22.96
N ASP A 511 0.46 13.04 -23.02
CA ASP A 511 0.16 14.31 -23.68
C ASP A 511 0.82 15.47 -22.93
N ARG A 512 0.70 15.49 -21.60
CA ARG A 512 1.30 16.54 -20.78
C ARG A 512 2.83 16.46 -20.78
N TRP A 513 3.39 15.26 -20.79
CA TRP A 513 4.82 15.04 -20.86
C TRP A 513 5.37 15.50 -22.22
N SER A 514 4.70 15.16 -23.33
CA SER A 514 5.08 15.63 -24.66
C SER A 514 4.98 17.16 -24.77
N GLN A 515 3.92 17.76 -24.22
CA GLN A 515 3.77 19.22 -24.18
C GLN A 515 4.88 19.89 -23.38
N GLN A 516 5.21 19.38 -22.20
CA GLN A 516 6.33 19.92 -21.40
C GLN A 516 7.65 19.78 -22.15
N TRP A 517 7.90 18.61 -22.76
CA TRP A 517 9.12 18.38 -23.53
C TRP A 517 9.23 19.32 -24.73
N SER A 518 8.13 19.57 -25.45
CA SER A 518 8.09 20.48 -26.59
C SER A 518 8.51 21.91 -26.22
N SER A 519 8.22 22.36 -25.02
CA SER A 519 8.58 23.71 -24.53
C SER A 519 10.01 23.84 -23.99
N THR A 520 10.76 22.73 -23.85
CA THR A 520 12.14 22.72 -23.33
C THR A 520 13.14 23.13 -24.41
N THR A 521 14.30 23.66 -24.01
CA THR A 521 15.40 24.04 -24.91
C THR A 521 16.63 23.13 -24.76
N SER A 522 16.43 21.89 -24.27
CA SER A 522 17.52 20.94 -24.02
C SER A 522 18.29 20.54 -25.30
N TYR A 523 19.59 20.33 -25.14
CA TYR A 523 20.46 19.75 -26.18
C TYR A 523 19.99 18.37 -26.63
N LEU A 524 19.39 17.60 -25.73
CA LEU A 524 18.85 16.26 -25.99
C LEU A 524 17.75 16.24 -27.09
N LYS A 525 17.09 17.38 -27.37
CA LYS A 525 16.06 17.47 -28.42
C LYS A 525 16.57 17.14 -29.82
N GLN A 526 17.86 17.28 -30.06
CA GLN A 526 18.49 16.88 -31.36
C GLN A 526 18.36 15.35 -31.57
N PHE A 527 18.17 14.58 -30.52
CA PHE A 527 18.16 13.12 -30.57
C PHE A 527 16.78 12.50 -30.23
N VAL A 528 15.92 13.25 -29.54
CA VAL A 528 14.62 12.75 -29.07
C VAL A 528 13.53 13.80 -29.26
N ASP A 529 12.65 13.57 -30.22
CA ASP A 529 11.54 14.47 -30.51
C ASP A 529 10.37 14.28 -29.54
N ILE A 530 10.00 13.01 -29.25
CA ILE A 530 8.82 12.63 -28.45
C ILE A 530 9.25 11.76 -27.28
N PRO A 531 8.82 12.08 -26.06
CA PRO A 531 9.05 11.24 -24.89
C PRO A 531 8.44 9.84 -25.05
N SER A 532 9.14 8.82 -24.58
CA SER A 532 8.66 7.43 -24.61
C SER A 532 9.00 6.70 -23.31
N ASN A 533 8.12 5.79 -22.89
CA ASN A 533 8.40 4.87 -21.79
C ASN A 533 9.49 3.83 -22.14
N HIS A 534 9.79 3.69 -23.42
CA HIS A 534 10.88 2.86 -23.95
C HIS A 534 11.76 3.73 -24.87
N PRO A 535 12.72 4.49 -24.32
CA PRO A 535 13.59 5.35 -25.11
C PRO A 535 14.39 4.54 -26.13
N LYS A 536 14.60 5.09 -27.31
CA LYS A 536 15.36 4.44 -28.39
C LYS A 536 16.77 4.09 -27.92
N GLY A 537 17.18 2.83 -28.09
CA GLY A 537 18.44 2.26 -27.62
C GLY A 537 18.37 1.60 -26.25
N CYS A 538 17.19 1.54 -25.61
CA CYS A 538 17.01 0.88 -24.30
C CYS A 538 17.22 -0.65 -24.33
N GLU A 539 17.23 -1.24 -25.52
CA GLU A 539 17.54 -2.65 -25.80
C GLU A 539 19.05 -2.94 -25.83
N LEU A 540 19.89 -1.92 -25.98
CA LEU A 540 21.34 -2.06 -26.01
C LEU A 540 21.89 -2.62 -24.68
N GLY A 541 23.03 -3.28 -24.76
CA GLY A 541 23.78 -3.71 -23.58
C GLY A 541 24.10 -2.52 -22.66
N ARG A 542 24.27 -2.77 -21.37
CA ARG A 542 24.41 -1.71 -20.34
C ARG A 542 25.47 -0.66 -20.67
N LYS A 543 26.66 -1.08 -21.14
CA LYS A 543 27.76 -0.18 -21.50
C LYS A 543 27.36 0.75 -22.63
N ALA A 544 26.85 0.20 -23.73
CA ALA A 544 26.40 0.97 -24.89
C ALA A 544 25.26 1.94 -24.52
N TRP A 545 24.29 1.50 -23.72
CA TRP A 545 23.21 2.35 -23.22
C TRP A 545 23.73 3.57 -22.43
N VAL A 546 24.68 3.34 -21.52
CA VAL A 546 25.29 4.42 -20.72
C VAL A 546 26.07 5.40 -21.63
N ASN A 547 26.88 4.87 -22.54
CA ASN A 547 27.65 5.69 -23.47
C ASN A 547 26.72 6.53 -24.35
N LEU A 548 25.66 5.92 -24.92
CA LEU A 548 24.66 6.61 -25.72
C LEU A 548 24.04 7.81 -24.98
N ASN A 549 23.60 7.60 -23.75
CA ASN A 549 22.95 8.66 -22.98
C ASN A 549 23.91 9.80 -22.58
N ARG A 550 25.16 9.48 -22.28
CA ARG A 550 26.20 10.50 -22.02
C ARG A 550 26.51 11.34 -23.24
N LEU A 551 26.60 10.72 -24.41
CA LEU A 551 26.78 11.42 -25.67
C LEU A 551 25.57 12.32 -26.00
N ARG A 552 24.35 11.80 -25.88
CA ARG A 552 23.12 12.54 -26.16
C ARG A 552 22.87 13.73 -25.23
N THR A 553 23.43 13.71 -24.02
CA THR A 553 23.31 14.83 -23.07
C THR A 553 24.48 15.79 -23.10
N SER A 554 25.48 15.51 -23.90
CA SER A 554 26.77 16.24 -23.89
C SER A 554 27.43 16.25 -22.49
N VAL A 555 27.14 15.25 -21.63
CA VAL A 555 27.66 15.14 -20.26
C VAL A 555 28.35 13.78 -20.08
N GLY A 556 29.65 13.74 -20.15
CA GLY A 556 30.50 12.56 -19.99
C GLY A 556 31.73 12.84 -19.12
N ARG A 557 32.44 11.78 -18.71
CA ARG A 557 33.74 11.89 -18.00
C ARG A 557 34.90 12.10 -18.95
N THR A 558 34.73 13.01 -19.91
CA THR A 558 35.81 13.38 -20.85
C THR A 558 36.93 14.08 -20.10
N LYS A 559 38.17 14.07 -20.65
CA LYS A 559 39.30 14.80 -20.06
C LYS A 559 39.00 16.29 -19.93
N HIS A 560 38.30 16.88 -20.90
CA HIS A 560 37.88 18.28 -20.81
C HIS A 560 37.00 18.55 -19.58
N PHE A 561 35.99 17.69 -19.33
CA PHE A 561 35.13 17.79 -18.17
C PHE A 561 35.90 17.54 -16.87
N LEU A 562 36.76 16.51 -16.84
CA LEU A 562 37.56 16.16 -15.66
C LEU A 562 38.60 17.21 -15.32
N HIS A 563 39.21 17.84 -16.34
CA HIS A 563 40.12 18.99 -16.17
C HIS A 563 39.39 20.20 -15.56
N LYS A 564 38.19 20.51 -16.06
CA LYS A 564 37.38 21.61 -15.53
C LYS A 564 37.06 21.46 -14.05
N ILE A 565 36.94 20.22 -13.53
CA ILE A 565 36.70 19.94 -12.11
C ILE A 565 37.98 19.58 -11.34
N GLY A 566 39.17 19.77 -11.91
CA GLY A 566 40.47 19.60 -11.27
C GLY A 566 40.92 18.15 -11.05
N VAL A 567 40.34 17.18 -11.76
CA VAL A 567 40.69 15.75 -11.65
C VAL A 567 41.78 15.34 -12.63
N GLU A 568 41.75 15.87 -13.84
CA GLU A 568 42.75 15.60 -14.89
C GLU A 568 43.69 16.79 -15.11
N PRO A 569 44.97 16.56 -15.35
CA PRO A 569 45.96 17.63 -15.54
C PRO A 569 45.81 18.36 -16.89
N SER A 570 45.25 17.70 -17.89
CA SER A 570 45.10 18.25 -19.25
C SER A 570 43.71 17.97 -19.80
N PRO A 571 43.08 18.93 -20.52
CA PRO A 571 41.82 18.74 -21.19
C PRO A 571 41.91 17.94 -22.48
N ASN A 572 43.13 17.65 -22.99
CA ASN A 572 43.35 17.17 -24.34
C ASN A 572 43.16 15.67 -24.51
N CYS A 573 42.62 15.31 -25.66
CA CYS A 573 42.50 13.94 -26.15
C CYS A 573 43.91 13.39 -26.56
N VAL A 574 43.99 12.11 -26.81
CA VAL A 574 45.20 11.45 -27.35
C VAL A 574 45.55 11.94 -28.75
N CYS A 575 44.63 12.53 -29.50
CA CYS A 575 44.87 13.17 -30.81
C CYS A 575 45.39 14.62 -30.71
N GLY A 576 45.52 15.17 -29.47
CA GLY A 576 46.02 16.53 -29.22
C GLY A 576 44.93 17.58 -28.97
N GLU A 577 43.73 17.42 -29.49
CA GLU A 577 42.64 18.38 -29.40
C GLU A 577 41.88 18.27 -28.05
N PRO A 578 41.17 19.31 -27.59
CA PRO A 578 40.34 19.23 -26.37
C PRO A 578 39.30 18.10 -26.44
N GLN A 579 39.32 17.18 -25.46
CA GLN A 579 38.44 16.02 -25.44
C GLN A 579 37.04 16.40 -24.96
N THR A 580 36.26 17.06 -25.80
CA THR A 580 34.84 17.36 -25.59
C THR A 580 33.95 16.24 -26.14
N ILE A 581 32.67 16.20 -25.76
CA ILE A 581 31.70 15.25 -26.33
C ILE A 581 31.53 15.48 -27.83
N SER A 582 31.45 16.74 -28.29
CA SER A 582 31.37 17.07 -29.74
C SER A 582 32.55 16.53 -30.50
N HIS A 583 33.78 16.74 -29.98
CA HIS A 583 35.00 16.20 -30.55
C HIS A 583 34.96 14.66 -30.68
N ILE A 584 34.52 13.95 -29.64
CA ILE A 584 34.39 12.48 -29.67
C ILE A 584 33.36 12.02 -30.69
N ILE A 585 32.27 12.77 -30.89
CA ILE A 585 31.25 12.40 -31.86
C ILE A 585 31.67 12.65 -33.29
N ASN A 586 32.27 13.83 -33.59
CA ASN A 586 32.40 14.33 -34.95
C ASN A 586 33.84 14.41 -35.47
N ASP A 587 34.85 14.68 -34.62
CA ASP A 587 36.13 15.17 -35.08
C ASP A 587 37.31 14.28 -34.68
N CYS A 588 37.22 13.46 -33.64
CA CYS A 588 38.32 12.70 -33.07
C CYS A 588 38.85 11.61 -34.03
N GLU A 589 40.10 11.65 -34.37
CA GLU A 589 40.71 10.61 -35.22
C GLU A 589 40.72 9.22 -34.58
N VAL A 590 40.71 9.15 -33.23
CA VAL A 590 40.81 7.90 -32.48
C VAL A 590 39.43 7.36 -32.05
N PHE A 591 38.52 8.24 -31.60
CA PHE A 591 37.27 7.86 -30.99
C PHE A 591 36.03 8.25 -31.80
N LYS A 592 36.16 8.84 -32.96
CA LYS A 592 35.07 9.35 -33.79
C LYS A 592 33.95 8.32 -34.01
N SER A 593 32.72 8.77 -33.91
CA SER A 593 31.55 7.97 -34.28
C SER A 593 31.55 7.64 -35.78
N PRO A 594 31.22 6.42 -36.20
CA PRO A 594 31.19 6.03 -37.61
C PRO A 594 30.33 6.96 -38.48
N LYS A 595 29.21 7.45 -37.93
CA LYS A 595 28.23 8.31 -38.62
C LYS A 595 27.93 9.61 -37.88
N GLY A 596 28.79 10.01 -36.95
CA GLY A 596 28.64 11.24 -36.17
C GLY A 596 27.29 11.32 -35.41
N THR A 597 26.71 12.51 -35.35
CA THR A 597 25.43 12.77 -34.68
C THR A 597 24.27 11.98 -35.29
N ILE A 598 24.25 11.76 -36.61
CA ILE A 598 23.18 11.00 -37.30
C ILE A 598 23.17 9.54 -36.84
N GLY A 599 24.34 8.95 -36.61
CA GLY A 599 24.44 7.61 -36.04
C GLY A 599 23.76 7.48 -34.67
N LEU A 600 23.92 8.48 -33.78
CA LEU A 600 23.27 8.51 -32.45
C LEU A 600 21.74 8.69 -32.53
N ILE A 601 21.22 9.27 -33.62
CA ILE A 601 19.78 9.37 -33.88
C ILE A 601 19.25 8.04 -34.40
N ASN A 602 19.95 7.45 -35.43
CA ASN A 602 19.45 6.26 -36.14
C ASN A 602 19.75 4.94 -35.43
N LEU A 603 20.86 4.87 -34.66
CA LEU A 603 21.35 3.68 -33.96
C LEU A 603 21.47 2.46 -34.88
N ASP A 604 22.20 2.65 -36.01
CA ASP A 604 22.55 1.53 -36.88
C ASP A 604 23.58 0.59 -36.23
N ASP A 605 23.82 -0.57 -36.85
CA ASP A 605 24.68 -1.62 -36.30
C ASP A 605 26.12 -1.15 -36.06
N ASP A 606 26.67 -0.31 -36.95
CA ASP A 606 28.01 0.24 -36.79
C ASP A 606 28.11 1.16 -35.57
N THR A 607 27.13 2.04 -35.41
CA THR A 607 27.03 2.92 -34.23
C THR A 607 26.77 2.13 -32.96
N ALA A 608 25.90 1.12 -32.98
CA ALA A 608 25.64 0.26 -31.84
C ALA A 608 26.91 -0.50 -31.42
N SER A 609 27.66 -1.03 -32.36
CA SER A 609 28.96 -1.68 -32.10
C SER A 609 29.96 -0.72 -31.51
N TRP A 610 30.11 0.49 -32.09
CA TRP A 610 31.00 1.54 -31.59
C TRP A 610 30.67 1.94 -30.14
N LEU A 611 29.39 2.02 -29.76
CA LEU A 611 28.98 2.33 -28.41
C LEU A 611 29.41 1.25 -27.38
N THR A 612 29.74 0.03 -27.80
CA THR A 612 30.28 -1.01 -26.91
C THR A 612 31.76 -0.85 -26.62
N THR A 613 32.50 -0.03 -27.38
CA THR A 613 33.95 0.19 -27.22
C THR A 613 34.26 0.98 -25.94
N ASP A 614 35.52 1.10 -25.57
CA ASP A 614 35.99 1.88 -24.43
C ASP A 614 36.10 3.37 -24.77
N LEU A 615 34.94 4.02 -24.88
CA LEU A 615 34.85 5.46 -25.08
C LEU A 615 35.26 6.21 -23.81
N PRO A 616 35.94 7.36 -23.92
CA PRO A 616 36.38 8.18 -22.79
C PRO A 616 35.20 9.03 -22.22
N LEU A 617 34.22 8.37 -21.62
CA LEU A 617 32.93 8.97 -21.21
C LEU A 617 32.61 8.79 -19.72
#